data_493887c89b7a468054ffa86f552637bb
#
_entry.id   493887c89b7a468054ffa86f552637bb
#
_cell.length_a   1.000
_cell.length_b   1.000
_cell.length_c   1.000
_cell.angle_alpha   90.00
_cell.angle_beta   90.00
_cell.angle_gamma   90.00
#
_symmetry.space_group_name_H-M   'P 1'
#
loop_
_entity.id
_entity.type
_entity.pdbx_description
1 polymer ?
#
loop_
_entity_poly.entity_id
_entity_poly.type
_entity_poly.pdbx_seq_one_letter_code
_entity_poly.pdbx_strand_id
1 'polypeptide(L)'
;MRDVVLQLLATDIALDKLGVRDISAEEAAQMVRNRHAVIRNPRSSDPGSRRLLVGRTDGGRILTLVIEETIEPTTWLVVTGWPSTATERRIVS
;
A
#
# COMPACT_ATOMS: atom_id res chain seq x y z
N MET A 1 6.25 16.63 7.57
CA MET A 1 5.24 15.79 8.22
C MET A 1 5.38 14.37 7.74
N ARG A 2 5.35 13.41 8.65
CA ARG A 2 5.53 12.01 8.34
C ARG A 2 4.17 11.38 8.00
N ASP A 3 4.11 10.65 6.89
CA ASP A 3 2.92 9.89 6.54
C ASP A 3 2.83 8.64 7.40
N VAL A 4 1.73 8.50 8.14
CA VAL A 4 1.50 7.38 9.04
C VAL A 4 0.27 6.62 8.55
N VAL A 5 0.41 5.30 8.37
CA VAL A 5 -0.67 4.42 7.95
C VAL A 5 -1.00 3.48 9.10
N LEU A 6 -2.16 3.66 9.69
CA LEU A 6 -2.67 2.79 10.75
C LEU A 6 -3.85 1.93 10.27
N GLN A 7 -4.56 2.39 9.25
CA GLN A 7 -5.72 1.69 8.72
C GLN A 7 -5.82 1.87 7.22
N LEU A 8 -6.19 0.80 6.52
CA LEU A 8 -6.48 0.82 5.09
C LEU A 8 -7.95 0.51 4.87
N LEU A 9 -8.57 1.28 3.98
CA LEU A 9 -9.90 1.03 3.47
C LEU A 9 -9.79 0.64 2.01
N ALA A 10 -10.63 -0.28 1.55
CA ALA A 10 -10.64 -0.69 0.16
C ALA A 10 -12.08 -0.77 -0.34
N THR A 11 -12.32 -0.15 -1.49
CA THR A 11 -13.59 -0.29 -2.20
C THR A 11 -13.65 -1.65 -2.89
N ASP A 12 -14.83 -2.06 -3.34
CA ASP A 12 -14.98 -3.29 -4.12
C ASP A 12 -14.14 -3.24 -5.39
N ILE A 13 -14.06 -2.09 -6.03
CA ILE A 13 -13.24 -1.89 -7.23
C ILE A 13 -11.76 -2.12 -6.91
N ALA A 14 -11.28 -1.57 -5.79
CA ALA A 14 -9.90 -1.76 -5.38
C ALA A 14 -9.62 -3.24 -5.05
N LEU A 15 -10.54 -3.90 -4.36
CA LEU A 15 -10.40 -5.32 -4.02
C LEU A 15 -10.33 -6.18 -5.29
N ASP A 16 -11.13 -5.87 -6.30
CA ASP A 16 -11.07 -6.57 -7.59
C ASP A 16 -9.71 -6.40 -8.26
N LYS A 17 -9.17 -5.18 -8.24
CA LYS A 17 -7.84 -4.91 -8.80
C LYS A 17 -6.75 -5.70 -8.08
N LEU A 18 -6.82 -5.75 -6.76
CA LEU A 18 -5.86 -6.55 -5.96
C LEU A 18 -6.02 -8.03 -6.27
N GLY A 19 -7.25 -8.51 -6.39
CA GLY A 19 -7.53 -9.91 -6.69
C GLY A 19 -6.94 -10.40 -8.00
N VAL A 20 -6.87 -9.55 -9.02
CA VAL A 20 -6.22 -9.87 -10.30
C VAL A 20 -4.76 -10.27 -10.09
N ARG A 21 -4.11 -9.74 -9.07
CA ARG A 21 -2.72 -10.03 -8.73
C ARG A 21 -2.59 -10.95 -7.51
N ASP A 22 -3.68 -11.61 -7.15
CA ASP A 22 -3.72 -12.55 -6.04
C ASP A 22 -3.31 -11.89 -4.71
N ILE A 23 -3.80 -10.68 -4.50
CA ILE A 23 -3.61 -9.95 -3.24
C ILE A 23 -4.97 -9.84 -2.56
N SER A 24 -5.04 -10.27 -1.31
CA SER A 24 -6.26 -10.22 -0.52
C SER A 24 -6.32 -8.97 0.36
N ALA A 25 -7.53 -8.63 0.81
CA ALA A 25 -7.72 -7.57 1.79
C ALA A 25 -6.99 -7.88 3.10
N GLU A 26 -6.96 -9.16 3.49
CA GLU A 26 -6.24 -9.61 4.68
C GLU A 26 -4.74 -9.33 4.56
N GLU A 27 -4.16 -9.61 3.40
CA GLU A 27 -2.73 -9.32 3.17
C GLU A 27 -2.44 -7.83 3.26
N ALA A 28 -3.31 -6.99 2.71
CA ALA A 28 -3.16 -5.55 2.83
C ALA A 28 -3.18 -5.10 4.30
N ALA A 29 -4.08 -5.65 5.10
CA ALA A 29 -4.14 -5.34 6.53
C ALA A 29 -2.87 -5.79 7.27
N GLN A 30 -2.31 -6.94 6.89
CA GLN A 30 -1.07 -7.44 7.47
C GLN A 30 0.10 -6.50 7.22
N MET A 31 0.17 -5.88 6.03
CA MET A 31 1.23 -4.93 5.71
C MET A 31 1.28 -3.76 6.68
N VAL A 32 0.13 -3.31 7.15
CA VAL A 32 0.06 -2.20 8.10
C VAL A 32 0.62 -2.59 9.46
N ARG A 33 0.37 -3.82 9.89
CA ARG A 33 0.85 -4.35 11.18
C ARG A 33 2.32 -4.74 11.14
N ASN A 34 2.83 -5.08 9.97
CA ASN A 34 4.20 -5.53 9.78
C ASN A 34 5.09 -4.37 9.36
N ARG A 35 6.39 -4.65 9.22
CA ARG A 35 7.33 -3.64 8.73
C ARG A 35 6.91 -3.13 7.36
N HIS A 36 6.78 -1.82 7.23
CA HIS A 36 6.40 -1.18 5.98
C HIS A 36 7.04 0.20 5.87
N ALA A 37 7.00 0.75 4.66
CA ALA A 37 7.45 2.10 4.39
C ALA A 37 6.43 2.79 3.50
N VAL A 38 6.28 4.10 3.69
CA VAL A 38 5.42 4.94 2.87
C VAL A 38 6.32 5.91 2.12
N ILE A 39 6.23 5.89 0.79
CA ILE A 39 7.07 6.73 -0.06
C ILE A 39 6.20 7.46 -1.08
N ARG A 40 6.74 8.54 -1.64
CA ARG A 40 6.10 9.23 -2.75
C ARG A 40 6.14 8.34 -3.98
N ASN A 41 5.07 8.36 -4.77
CA ASN A 41 5.06 7.64 -6.04
C ASN A 41 5.91 8.42 -7.05
N PRO A 42 7.08 7.92 -7.47
CA PRO A 42 7.96 8.65 -8.37
C PRO A 42 7.40 8.80 -9.78
N ARG A 43 6.37 8.01 -10.11
CA ARG A 43 5.74 8.05 -11.43
C ARG A 43 4.48 8.91 -11.46
N SER A 44 4.07 9.44 -10.32
CA SER A 44 2.86 10.24 -10.25
C SER A 44 3.16 11.68 -10.63
N SER A 45 2.37 12.23 -11.55
CA SER A 45 2.39 13.65 -11.88
C SER A 45 1.61 14.47 -10.85
N ASP A 46 0.82 13.81 -10.02
CA ASP A 46 0.08 14.44 -8.93
C ASP A 46 0.70 14.04 -7.59
N PRO A 47 1.57 14.88 -7.02
CA PRO A 47 2.26 14.55 -5.78
C PRO A 47 1.37 14.69 -4.53
N GLY A 48 0.14 15.16 -4.68
CA GLY A 48 -0.64 15.64 -3.54
C GLY A 48 -1.08 14.55 -2.58
N SER A 49 -1.92 13.62 -3.05
CA SER A 49 -2.69 12.76 -2.16
C SER A 49 -2.32 11.29 -2.20
N ARG A 50 -1.48 10.87 -3.14
CA ARG A 50 -1.14 9.46 -3.31
C ARG A 50 0.27 9.13 -2.86
N ARG A 51 0.42 7.92 -2.32
CA ARG A 51 1.71 7.38 -1.87
C ARG A 51 1.80 5.92 -2.27
N LEU A 52 3.00 5.37 -2.19
CA LEU A 52 3.21 3.92 -2.26
C LEU A 52 3.44 3.40 -0.85
N LEU A 53 2.73 2.34 -0.50
CA LEU A 53 2.96 1.58 0.72
C LEU A 53 3.65 0.28 0.32
N VAL A 54 4.87 0.08 0.79
CA VAL A 54 5.63 -1.14 0.55
C VAL A 54 5.76 -1.88 1.88
N GLY A 55 5.35 -3.13 1.94
CA GLY A 55 5.35 -3.85 3.20
C GLY A 55 5.30 -5.35 3.04
N ARG A 56 5.41 -6.04 4.18
CA ARG A 56 5.42 -7.50 4.23
C ARG A 56 4.09 -8.02 4.73
N THR A 57 3.67 -9.15 4.14
CA THR A 57 2.57 -9.94 4.67
C THR A 57 3.10 -10.92 5.70
N ASP A 58 2.20 -11.53 6.47
CA ASP A 58 2.57 -12.57 7.44
C ASP A 58 3.19 -13.78 6.75
N GLY A 59 2.80 -14.05 5.49
CA GLY A 59 3.38 -15.12 4.70
C GLY A 59 4.72 -14.80 4.05
N GLY A 60 5.26 -13.61 4.27
CA GLY A 60 6.56 -13.21 3.76
C GLY A 60 6.54 -12.58 2.37
N ARG A 61 5.38 -12.35 1.78
CA ARG A 61 5.30 -11.61 0.51
C ARG A 61 5.62 -10.14 0.76
N ILE A 62 6.28 -9.51 -0.20
CA ILE A 62 6.48 -8.07 -0.16
C ILE A 62 5.63 -7.46 -1.26
N LEU A 63 4.72 -6.57 -0.87
CA LEU A 63 3.72 -5.99 -1.75
C LEU A 63 3.84 -4.48 -1.77
N THR A 64 3.44 -3.89 -2.88
CA THR A 64 3.35 -2.44 -3.05
C THR A 64 1.91 -2.08 -3.34
N LEU A 65 1.36 -1.17 -2.54
CA LEU A 65 0.01 -0.64 -2.74
C LEU A 65 0.09 0.84 -3.07
N VAL A 66 -0.75 1.28 -4.00
CA VAL A 66 -0.99 2.71 -4.19
C VAL A 66 -2.10 3.09 -3.23
N ILE A 67 -1.83 4.05 -2.36
CA ILE A 67 -2.78 4.51 -1.34
C ILE A 67 -3.03 6.00 -1.51
N GLU A 68 -4.20 6.45 -1.07
CA GLU A 68 -4.64 7.84 -1.19
C GLU A 68 -5.11 8.35 0.17
N GLU A 69 -4.82 9.61 0.45
CA GLU A 69 -5.25 10.25 1.69
C GLU A 69 -6.76 10.28 1.81
N THR A 70 -7.23 10.19 3.06
CA THR A 70 -8.63 10.43 3.42
C THR A 70 -8.68 11.61 4.38
N ILE A 71 -9.87 11.99 4.81
CA ILE A 71 -10.01 13.06 5.82
C ILE A 71 -9.46 12.64 7.18
N GLU A 72 -9.33 11.32 7.42
CA GLU A 72 -8.71 10.80 8.63
C GLU A 72 -7.20 10.70 8.42
N PRO A 73 -6.37 11.38 9.22
CA PRO A 73 -4.92 11.48 8.95
C PRO A 73 -4.18 10.15 8.89
N THR A 74 -4.65 9.11 9.57
CA THR A 74 -3.97 7.81 9.63
C THR A 74 -4.68 6.71 8.87
N THR A 75 -5.78 7.05 8.21
CA THR A 75 -6.58 6.12 7.41
C THR A 75 -6.38 6.45 5.93
N TRP A 76 -6.02 5.45 5.15
CA TRP A 76 -5.71 5.60 3.74
C TRP A 76 -6.59 4.68 2.91
N LEU A 77 -6.89 5.12 1.69
CA LEU A 77 -7.70 4.36 0.75
C LEU A 77 -6.78 3.62 -0.22
N VAL A 78 -6.99 2.32 -0.36
CA VAL A 78 -6.25 1.51 -1.34
C VAL A 78 -6.81 1.79 -2.73
N VAL A 79 -5.92 2.10 -3.68
CA VAL A 79 -6.30 2.35 -5.08
C VAL A 79 -6.01 1.10 -5.92
N THR A 80 -4.81 0.57 -5.83
CA THR A 80 -4.38 -0.64 -6.53
C THR A 80 -3.12 -1.17 -5.86
N GLY A 81 -2.58 -2.27 -6.35
CA GLY A 81 -1.35 -2.83 -5.80
C GLY A 81 -0.80 -3.95 -6.67
N TRP A 82 0.41 -4.36 -6.36
CA TRP A 82 1.13 -5.41 -7.07
C TRP A 82 2.19 -6.03 -6.17
N PRO A 83 2.67 -7.25 -6.48
CA PRO A 83 3.88 -7.76 -5.83
C PRO A 83 5.04 -6.82 -6.11
N SER A 84 5.81 -6.49 -5.07
CA SER A 84 6.87 -5.48 -5.18
C SER A 84 7.93 -5.87 -6.22
N THR A 85 8.41 -4.86 -6.95
CA THR A 85 9.57 -5.01 -7.82
C THR A 85 10.84 -5.17 -6.96
N ALA A 86 11.94 -5.56 -7.60
CA ALA A 86 13.22 -5.71 -6.90
C ALA A 86 13.64 -4.40 -6.21
N THR A 87 13.44 -3.27 -6.89
CA THR A 87 13.77 -1.96 -6.33
C THR A 87 12.91 -1.64 -5.11
N GLU A 88 11.60 -1.91 -5.20
CA GLU A 88 10.68 -1.66 -4.09
C GLU A 88 10.97 -2.55 -2.89
N ARG A 89 11.32 -3.81 -3.12
CA ARG A 89 11.62 -4.76 -2.04
C ARG A 89 12.81 -4.30 -1.18
N ARG A 90 13.75 -3.58 -1.76
CA ARG A 90 14.91 -3.07 -1.01
C ARG A 90 14.53 -2.05 0.04
N ILE A 91 13.37 -1.41 -0.11
CA ILE A 91 12.91 -0.37 0.82
C ILE A 91 12.63 -0.96 2.19
N VAL A 92 12.16 -2.21 2.25
CA VAL A 92 11.77 -2.88 3.50
C VAL A 92 12.63 -4.09 3.83
N SER A 93 13.66 -4.37 3.05
CA SER A 93 14.55 -5.50 3.32
C SER A 93 15.64 -5.15 4.32
#